data_800a0a529cf0ef7f4a0254b25b68a291
#
_entry.id   800a0a529cf0ef7f4a0254b25b68a291
#
_cell.length_a   1.000
_cell.length_b   1.000
_cell.length_c   1.000
_cell.angle_alpha   90.00
_cell.angle_beta   90.00
_cell.angle_gamma   90.00
#
_symmetry.space_group_name_H-M   'P 1'
#
loop_
_entity.id
_entity.type
_entity.pdbx_description
1 polymer ?
#
loop_
_entity_poly.entity_id
_entity_poly.type
_entity_poly.pdbx_seq_one_letter_code
_entity_poly.pdbx_strand_id
1 'polypeptide(L)'
;MTKPSLKILVIDDDPDFREAITPVLKSALYDVMTAANSAEGRQKILSEKPDLILLDIMMDSLFDGFSLCQAIKTSPEYADVKGTPIIFVSAVKKITGSGFQFRGDEEGMSGPDDYLDKPVKPAELLARIEKLLKK
;
A
#
# COMPACT_ATOMS: atom_id res chain seq x y z
N MET A 1 18.24 20.56 -12.52
CA MET A 1 17.60 19.30 -12.80
C MET A 1 16.77 18.82 -11.65
N THR A 2 15.53 18.58 -11.89
CA THR A 2 14.68 18.09 -10.83
C THR A 2 14.58 16.58 -10.92
N LYS A 3 14.55 15.95 -9.77
CA LYS A 3 14.29 14.54 -9.73
C LYS A 3 12.85 14.27 -10.08
N PRO A 4 12.57 13.20 -10.79
CA PRO A 4 11.18 12.83 -11.01
C PRO A 4 10.52 12.54 -9.67
N SER A 5 9.26 12.89 -9.58
CA SER A 5 8.49 12.59 -8.38
C SER A 5 8.31 11.09 -8.24
N LEU A 6 8.39 10.62 -7.01
CA LEU A 6 8.12 9.21 -6.75
C LEU A 6 6.62 8.99 -6.77
N LYS A 7 6.21 7.86 -7.30
CA LYS A 7 4.80 7.54 -7.48
C LYS A 7 4.28 6.68 -6.34
N ILE A 8 3.14 7.08 -5.78
CA ILE A 8 2.49 6.30 -4.74
C ILE A 8 1.12 5.93 -5.23
N LEU A 9 0.81 4.64 -5.16
CA LEU A 9 -0.50 4.13 -5.53
C LEU A 9 -1.28 3.80 -4.27
N VAL A 10 -2.47 4.36 -4.15
CA VAL A 10 -3.35 4.12 -3.01
C VAL A 10 -4.49 3.24 -3.48
N ILE A 11 -4.56 2.03 -2.95
CA ILE A 11 -5.63 1.08 -3.30
C ILE A 11 -6.54 0.93 -2.09
N ASP A 12 -7.73 1.48 -2.17
CA ASP A 12 -8.66 1.52 -1.05
C ASP A 12 -10.04 1.77 -1.60
N ASP A 13 -11.03 1.00 -1.15
CA ASP A 13 -12.38 1.16 -1.68
C ASP A 13 -13.15 2.29 -0.99
N ASP A 14 -12.56 2.93 0.00
CA ASP A 14 -13.18 4.05 0.70
C ASP A 14 -12.82 5.37 0.00
N PRO A 15 -13.79 6.00 -0.69
CA PRO A 15 -13.46 7.24 -1.39
C PRO A 15 -13.06 8.36 -0.45
N ASP A 16 -13.59 8.37 0.77
CA ASP A 16 -13.21 9.40 1.73
C ASP A 16 -11.75 9.30 2.11
N PHE A 17 -11.27 8.07 2.27
CA PHE A 17 -9.86 7.88 2.58
C PHE A 17 -8.99 8.32 1.41
N ARG A 18 -9.35 7.91 0.19
CA ARG A 18 -8.58 8.30 -0.97
C ARG A 18 -8.51 9.81 -1.11
N GLU A 19 -9.64 10.49 -0.89
CA GLU A 19 -9.67 11.94 -0.99
C GLU A 19 -8.86 12.62 0.11
N ALA A 20 -8.91 12.07 1.30
CA ALA A 20 -8.21 12.69 2.42
C ALA A 20 -6.70 12.51 2.32
N ILE A 21 -6.27 11.35 1.84
CA ILE A 21 -4.85 11.05 1.85
C ILE A 21 -4.09 11.66 0.66
N THR A 22 -4.80 11.90 -0.43
CA THR A 22 -4.15 12.42 -1.63
C THR A 22 -3.44 13.74 -1.39
N PRO A 23 -4.09 14.78 -0.81
CA PRO A 23 -3.37 16.03 -0.60
C PRO A 23 -2.22 15.90 0.39
N VAL A 24 -2.33 14.98 1.35
CA VAL A 24 -1.23 14.74 2.27
C VAL A 24 0.01 14.28 1.51
N LEU A 25 -0.17 13.32 0.62
CA LEU A 25 0.94 12.78 -0.14
C LEU A 25 1.47 13.81 -1.14
N LYS A 26 0.59 14.56 -1.75
CA LYS A 26 1.02 15.58 -2.70
C LYS A 26 1.80 16.69 -2.00
N SER A 27 1.45 17.00 -0.76
CA SER A 27 2.17 18.04 -0.02
C SER A 27 3.62 17.63 0.22
N ALA A 28 3.90 16.34 0.18
CA ALA A 28 5.25 15.85 0.34
C ALA A 28 5.92 15.61 -1.03
N LEU A 29 5.31 16.11 -2.08
CA LEU A 29 5.85 16.09 -3.45
C LEU A 29 5.83 14.72 -4.10
N TYR A 30 4.95 13.83 -3.64
CA TYR A 30 4.75 12.55 -4.29
C TYR A 30 3.70 12.68 -5.39
N ASP A 31 3.85 11.85 -6.40
CA ASP A 31 2.87 11.70 -7.45
C ASP A 31 1.88 10.64 -6.99
N VAL A 32 0.58 10.95 -7.01
CA VAL A 32 -0.40 10.06 -6.37
C VAL A 32 -1.37 9.51 -7.39
N MET A 33 -1.54 8.19 -7.35
CA MET A 33 -2.56 7.50 -8.13
C MET A 33 -3.45 6.75 -7.16
N THR A 34 -4.70 6.57 -7.50
CA THR A 34 -5.63 5.85 -6.65
C THR A 34 -6.34 4.75 -7.41
N ALA A 35 -6.77 3.74 -6.68
CA ALA A 35 -7.55 2.65 -7.23
C ALA A 35 -8.60 2.27 -6.20
N ALA A 36 -9.79 1.92 -6.66
CA ALA A 36 -10.92 1.66 -5.77
C ALA A 36 -11.12 0.18 -5.45
N ASN A 37 -10.39 -0.69 -6.13
CA ASN A 37 -10.50 -2.12 -5.89
C ASN A 37 -9.26 -2.84 -6.39
N SER A 38 -9.21 -4.14 -6.16
CA SER A 38 -8.04 -4.93 -6.53
C SER A 38 -7.79 -4.95 -8.03
N ALA A 39 -8.85 -5.06 -8.82
CA ALA A 39 -8.70 -5.14 -10.26
C ALA A 39 -8.08 -3.86 -10.81
N GLU A 40 -8.60 -2.73 -10.38
CA GLU A 40 -8.05 -1.44 -10.79
C GLU A 40 -6.62 -1.29 -10.29
N GLY A 41 -6.37 -1.73 -9.06
CA GLY A 41 -5.04 -1.67 -8.48
C GLY A 41 -4.04 -2.47 -9.27
N ARG A 42 -4.40 -3.69 -9.65
CA ARG A 42 -3.51 -4.53 -10.44
C ARG A 42 -3.16 -3.88 -11.76
N GLN A 43 -4.16 -3.30 -12.40
CA GLN A 43 -3.95 -2.65 -13.66
C GLN A 43 -2.95 -1.51 -13.54
N LYS A 44 -3.12 -0.68 -12.52
CA LYS A 44 -2.24 0.46 -12.33
C LYS A 44 -0.85 0.05 -11.88
N ILE A 45 -0.74 -1.00 -11.10
CA ILE A 45 0.57 -1.50 -10.72
C ILE A 45 1.37 -1.88 -11.96
N LEU A 46 0.74 -2.57 -12.88
CA LEU A 46 1.43 -3.05 -14.07
C LEU A 46 1.72 -1.93 -15.06
N SER A 47 0.80 -0.97 -15.19
CA SER A 47 0.99 0.08 -16.18
C SER A 47 1.82 1.25 -15.66
N GLU A 48 1.71 1.58 -14.39
CA GLU A 48 2.38 2.76 -13.84
C GLU A 48 3.63 2.45 -13.05
N LYS A 49 3.75 1.23 -12.56
CA LYS A 49 4.90 0.79 -11.78
C LYS A 49 5.22 1.76 -10.65
N PRO A 50 4.32 1.87 -9.66
CA PRO A 50 4.52 2.81 -8.57
C PRO A 50 5.76 2.49 -7.76
N ASP A 51 6.25 3.49 -7.05
CA ASP A 51 7.41 3.30 -6.18
C ASP A 51 7.02 2.79 -4.81
N LEU A 52 5.76 2.97 -4.43
CA LEU A 52 5.25 2.47 -3.17
C LEU A 52 3.74 2.31 -3.28
N ILE A 53 3.19 1.32 -2.58
CA ILE A 53 1.77 1.02 -2.62
C ILE A 53 1.21 1.10 -1.21
N LEU A 54 0.12 1.88 -1.04
CA LEU A 54 -0.68 1.84 0.16
C LEU A 54 -1.87 0.95 -0.15
N LEU A 55 -2.06 -0.10 0.61
CA LEU A 55 -3.01 -1.13 0.25
C LEU A 55 -3.93 -1.46 1.41
N ASP A 56 -5.23 -1.26 1.20
CA ASP A 56 -6.23 -1.64 2.18
C ASP A 56 -6.38 -3.16 2.18
N ILE A 57 -6.33 -3.77 3.36
CA ILE A 57 -6.50 -5.20 3.48
C ILE A 57 -7.92 -5.61 3.17
N MET A 58 -8.88 -4.83 3.68
CA MET A 58 -10.29 -5.18 3.56
C MET A 58 -10.95 -4.32 2.50
N MET A 59 -11.05 -4.85 1.31
CA MET A 59 -11.79 -4.19 0.26
C MET A 59 -13.05 -4.98 0.00
N ASP A 60 -13.08 -5.75 -1.08
CA ASP A 60 -14.25 -6.55 -1.38
C ASP A 60 -14.38 -7.72 -0.41
N SER A 61 -13.26 -8.21 0.07
CA SER A 61 -13.25 -9.25 1.08
C SER A 61 -12.04 -9.04 1.97
N LEU A 62 -12.03 -9.76 3.09
CA LEU A 62 -10.94 -9.65 4.04
C LEU A 62 -9.57 -9.97 3.41
N PHE A 63 -9.58 -10.86 2.43
CA PHE A 63 -8.31 -11.35 1.90
C PHE A 63 -7.86 -10.68 0.60
N ASP A 64 -8.62 -9.69 0.12
CA ASP A 64 -8.24 -9.04 -1.14
C ASP A 64 -6.88 -8.39 -1.07
N GLY A 65 -6.60 -7.65 0.01
CA GLY A 65 -5.31 -7.01 0.15
C GLY A 65 -4.19 -8.00 0.31
N PHE A 66 -4.44 -9.05 1.08
CA PHE A 66 -3.44 -10.10 1.26
C PHE A 66 -3.13 -10.79 -0.04
N SER A 67 -4.17 -11.13 -0.80
CA SER A 67 -3.97 -11.83 -2.06
C SER A 67 -3.18 -10.98 -3.05
N LEU A 68 -3.49 -9.71 -3.11
CA LEU A 68 -2.78 -8.83 -4.03
C LEU A 68 -1.33 -8.67 -3.61
N CYS A 69 -1.08 -8.49 -2.32
CA CYS A 69 0.28 -8.38 -1.83
C CYS A 69 1.09 -9.63 -2.16
N GLN A 70 0.49 -10.79 -1.93
CA GLN A 70 1.15 -12.05 -2.23
C GLN A 70 1.47 -12.16 -3.72
N ALA A 71 0.52 -11.79 -4.58
CA ALA A 71 0.72 -11.86 -6.00
C ALA A 71 1.87 -10.94 -6.44
N ILE A 72 1.92 -9.74 -5.92
CA ILE A 72 2.97 -8.80 -6.28
C ILE A 72 4.34 -9.35 -5.92
N LYS A 73 4.43 -10.02 -4.79
CA LYS A 73 5.72 -10.50 -4.30
C LYS A 73 6.15 -11.80 -4.96
N THR A 74 5.22 -12.59 -5.46
CA THR A 74 5.56 -13.94 -5.90
C THR A 74 5.19 -14.28 -7.34
N SER A 75 4.20 -13.62 -7.94
CA SER A 75 3.75 -13.98 -9.28
C SER A 75 4.67 -13.42 -10.35
N PRO A 76 4.96 -14.21 -11.38
CA PRO A 76 5.86 -13.74 -12.44
C PRO A 76 5.40 -12.50 -13.17
N GLU A 77 4.08 -12.30 -13.28
CA GLU A 77 3.58 -11.13 -13.99
C GLU A 77 3.92 -9.84 -13.28
N TYR A 78 4.28 -9.90 -11.99
CA TYR A 78 4.67 -8.72 -11.22
C TYR A 78 6.18 -8.67 -11.00
N ALA A 79 6.94 -9.39 -11.78
CA ALA A 79 8.39 -9.45 -11.54
C ALA A 79 9.06 -8.08 -11.50
N ASP A 80 8.57 -7.14 -12.34
CA ASP A 80 9.18 -5.82 -12.39
C ASP A 80 8.91 -4.99 -11.15
N VAL A 81 7.91 -5.35 -10.37
CA VAL A 81 7.51 -4.56 -9.21
C VAL A 81 7.58 -5.34 -7.91
N LYS A 82 8.17 -6.52 -7.91
CA LYS A 82 8.14 -7.32 -6.70
C LYS A 82 8.92 -6.69 -5.55
N GLY A 83 9.82 -5.79 -5.84
CA GLY A 83 10.56 -5.08 -4.79
C GLY A 83 9.87 -3.81 -4.30
N THR A 84 8.71 -3.48 -4.85
CA THR A 84 8.02 -2.27 -4.47
C THR A 84 7.51 -2.38 -3.03
N PRO A 85 7.82 -1.41 -2.16
CA PRO A 85 7.33 -1.47 -0.78
C PRO A 85 5.81 -1.37 -0.73
N ILE A 86 5.22 -2.12 0.17
CA ILE A 86 3.77 -2.14 0.36
C ILE A 86 3.47 -1.87 1.82
N ILE A 87 2.61 -0.88 2.08
CA ILE A 87 2.14 -0.59 3.43
C ILE A 87 0.67 -0.96 3.48
N PHE A 88 0.31 -1.89 4.37
CA PHE A 88 -1.09 -2.19 4.63
C PHE A 88 -1.68 -1.06 5.46
N VAL A 89 -2.86 -0.60 5.08
CA VAL A 89 -3.57 0.45 5.81
C VAL A 89 -5.01 -0.02 5.96
N SER A 90 -5.47 -0.20 7.20
CA SER A 90 -6.80 -0.75 7.36
C SER A 90 -7.35 -0.48 8.75
N ALA A 91 -8.67 -0.53 8.86
CA ALA A 91 -9.36 -0.42 10.14
C ALA A 91 -9.56 -1.79 10.78
N VAL A 92 -8.86 -2.80 10.32
CA VAL A 92 -9.06 -4.18 10.75
C VAL A 92 -8.55 -4.44 12.14
N LYS A 93 -7.91 -3.47 12.76
CA LYS A 93 -7.36 -3.60 14.09
C LYS A 93 -8.36 -4.19 15.07
N LYS A 94 -9.61 -3.76 15.01
CA LYS A 94 -10.61 -4.26 15.93
C LYS A 94 -10.91 -5.72 15.72
N ILE A 95 -10.92 -6.14 14.48
CA ILE A 95 -11.18 -7.53 14.16
C ILE A 95 -10.02 -8.38 14.61
N THR A 96 -8.83 -7.86 14.50
CA THR A 96 -7.62 -8.60 14.75
C THR A 96 -7.04 -8.36 16.12
N GLY A 97 -7.70 -7.52 16.90
CA GLY A 97 -7.15 -7.08 18.17
C GLY A 97 -6.71 -8.20 19.05
N SER A 98 -7.34 -9.34 18.92
CA SER A 98 -6.99 -10.47 19.77
C SER A 98 -5.92 -11.34 19.11
N GLY A 99 -5.73 -11.26 17.82
CA GLY A 99 -4.87 -12.23 17.25
C GLY A 99 -4.19 -11.91 15.94
N PHE A 100 -4.66 -10.92 15.27
CA PHE A 100 -4.03 -10.65 13.99
C PHE A 100 -2.69 -9.98 14.24
N GLN A 101 -1.66 -10.65 13.86
CA GLN A 101 -0.34 -10.08 13.91
C GLN A 101 0.33 -10.42 12.62
N PHE A 102 0.70 -9.40 11.91
CA PHE A 102 1.33 -9.62 10.66
C PHE A 102 2.82 -9.47 10.82
N ARG A 103 3.53 -10.51 10.55
CA ARG A 103 4.97 -10.50 10.65
C ARG A 103 5.54 -10.80 9.29
N GLY A 104 6.20 -9.81 8.73
CA GLY A 104 6.75 -9.96 7.41
C GLY A 104 7.84 -11.00 7.32
N ASP A 105 8.38 -11.39 8.46
CA ASP A 105 9.46 -12.36 8.48
C ASP A 105 8.99 -13.77 8.73
N GLU A 106 7.70 -14.02 8.71
CA GLU A 106 7.23 -15.38 8.90
C GLU A 106 7.64 -16.24 7.74
N GLU A 107 8.08 -17.41 8.08
CA GLU A 107 8.63 -18.30 7.11
C GLU A 107 7.59 -18.68 6.06
N GLY A 108 7.98 -18.58 4.80
CA GLY A 108 7.10 -18.95 3.72
C GLY A 108 6.04 -17.93 3.38
N MET A 109 6.03 -16.81 4.06
CA MET A 109 5.02 -15.78 3.83
C MET A 109 5.65 -14.55 3.24
N SER A 110 4.99 -13.99 2.24
CA SER A 110 5.39 -12.71 1.68
C SER A 110 4.38 -11.68 2.17
N GLY A 111 4.83 -10.73 2.94
CA GLY A 111 3.94 -9.78 3.53
C GLY A 111 4.29 -8.34 3.18
N PRO A 112 3.53 -7.41 3.74
CA PRO A 112 3.80 -6.00 3.51
C PRO A 112 5.06 -5.58 4.23
N ASP A 113 5.58 -4.44 3.83
CA ASP A 113 6.77 -3.89 4.45
C ASP A 113 6.43 -3.11 5.70
N ASP A 114 5.18 -2.69 5.84
CA ASP A 114 4.74 -1.97 7.02
C ASP A 114 3.23 -2.06 7.14
N TYR A 115 2.72 -1.60 8.26
CA TYR A 115 1.30 -1.67 8.55
C TYR A 115 0.88 -0.44 9.33
N LEU A 116 -0.23 0.18 8.94
CA LEU A 116 -0.79 1.32 9.65
C LEU A 116 -2.27 1.13 9.88
N ASP A 117 -2.73 1.50 11.06
CA ASP A 117 -4.15 1.45 11.39
C ASP A 117 -4.83 2.74 10.96
N LYS A 118 -6.08 2.64 10.56
CA LYS A 118 -6.91 3.81 10.35
C LYS A 118 -7.50 4.24 11.69
N PRO A 119 -7.65 5.51 11.95
CA PRO A 119 -7.32 6.63 11.07
C PRO A 119 -5.82 6.86 11.03
N VAL A 120 -5.32 7.13 9.84
CA VAL A 120 -3.90 7.29 9.62
C VAL A 120 -3.50 8.71 9.98
N LYS A 121 -2.44 8.83 10.75
CA LYS A 121 -1.89 10.15 11.08
C LYS A 121 -0.96 10.58 9.96
N PRO A 122 -1.19 11.75 9.37
CA PRO A 122 -0.39 12.16 8.22
C PRO A 122 1.11 12.16 8.47
N ALA A 123 1.54 12.67 9.62
CA ALA A 123 2.96 12.72 9.91
C ALA A 123 3.56 11.34 10.01
N GLU A 124 2.83 10.41 10.62
CA GLU A 124 3.31 9.04 10.74
C GLU A 124 3.39 8.36 9.38
N LEU A 125 2.37 8.57 8.56
CA LEU A 125 2.37 7.99 7.23
C LEU A 125 3.55 8.47 6.42
N LEU A 126 3.78 9.79 6.41
CA LEU A 126 4.87 10.34 5.62
C LEU A 126 6.23 9.85 6.11
N ALA A 127 6.38 9.68 7.43
CA ALA A 127 7.62 9.16 7.97
C ALA A 127 7.88 7.72 7.54
N ARG A 128 6.82 6.89 7.54
CA ARG A 128 6.96 5.51 7.12
C ARG A 128 7.29 5.38 5.65
N ILE A 129 6.64 6.21 4.83
CA ILE A 129 6.90 6.21 3.40
C ILE A 129 8.34 6.62 3.14
N GLU A 130 8.77 7.68 3.77
CA GLU A 130 10.14 8.15 3.58
C GLU A 130 11.15 7.09 3.96
N LYS A 131 10.90 6.40 5.06
CA LYS A 131 11.79 5.36 5.51
C LYS A 131 11.91 4.24 4.49
N LEU A 132 10.80 3.84 3.90
CA LEU A 132 10.82 2.74 2.94
C LEU A 132 11.41 3.15 1.59
N LEU A 133 11.24 4.40 1.20
CA LEU A 133 11.75 4.86 -0.09
C LEU A 133 13.20 5.32 -0.03
N LYS A 134 13.70 5.53 1.16
CA LYS A 134 15.08 5.93 1.34
C LYS A 134 15.93 4.70 1.41
N LYS A 135 16.90 4.61 0.65
CA LYS A 135 17.72 3.41 0.70
C LYS A 135 19.16 3.70 0.91
#